data_2790764548d78258c699519c04f9c1e2
#
_entry.id   2790764548d78258c699519c04f9c1e2
#
_cell.length_a   1.000
_cell.length_b   1.000
_cell.length_c   1.000
_cell.angle_alpha   90.00
_cell.angle_beta   90.00
_cell.angle_gamma   90.00
#
_symmetry.space_group_name_H-M   'P 1'
#
loop_
_entity.id
_entity.type
_entity.pdbx_description
1 polymer ?
#
loop_
_entity_poly.entity_id
_entity_poly.type
_entity_poly.pdbx_seq_one_letter_code
_entity_poly.pdbx_strand_id
1 'polypeptide(L)'
;MSKIKTAFFCSNCGYESTKWIGKCPSCNQWNTFSEEVIQSGDAKEKTTWEDYPEKKRTNKTIALSDIDFKEEKRIVTSDVELNRVLGGGIVPGSLVLVAGEPGIGKSTLFLQNGLLIKQLKVLYISGEESEQQIKMRADRLKISNDNFYLLTETDTNIIFKEIKKLKPELVIVDSIQTIQSNLIDSSAGTVSQIRECAASFQRFAKETKTPVFLIGHITKDGAIAGPKILEHMVDTVLQFEGDRHYAYRILRTLKNRFGSTSELGIYEMSGAGMRVVTNPSEILIAQREEVLSGSAIAAALEGMRPLLIEVQALVTPSVYGTPQRTVTGFDLRRLQLLLAVLEKRGGFQFGLKDVFVNIAGGIKIEDPSTDLAVICALLSSYEDNPLPKNICFAGEVGLNGEIRAVNRIEQRIAEAQKLGFEKIIVSKFNKKSFDPKAFSIQVIALSRVDEVYQQLF
;
A
#
# COMPACT_ATOMS: atom_id res chain seq x y z
N MET A 1 -15.83 -23.35 40.65
CA MET A 1 -15.83 -21.88 40.46
C MET A 1 -14.57 -21.52 39.65
N SER A 2 -14.75 -21.22 38.36
CA SER A 2 -13.64 -20.78 37.49
C SER A 2 -13.14 -19.43 38.00
N LYS A 3 -11.82 -19.28 38.22
CA LYS A 3 -11.23 -17.99 38.58
C LYS A 3 -11.28 -17.10 37.33
N ILE A 4 -12.18 -16.12 37.35
CA ILE A 4 -12.20 -15.03 36.39
C ILE A 4 -10.88 -14.27 36.56
N LYS A 5 -10.05 -14.25 35.53
CA LYS A 5 -8.85 -13.39 35.46
C LYS A 5 -9.16 -12.21 34.56
N THR A 6 -9.01 -11.01 35.08
CA THR A 6 -9.03 -9.79 34.28
C THR A 6 -7.60 -9.38 33.88
N ALA A 7 -7.42 -8.88 32.67
CA ALA A 7 -6.20 -8.22 32.24
C ALA A 7 -6.55 -6.92 31.51
N PHE A 8 -5.57 -6.03 31.45
CA PHE A 8 -5.72 -4.74 30.79
C PHE A 8 -4.94 -4.77 29.47
N PHE A 9 -5.62 -4.47 28.37
CA PHE A 9 -5.01 -4.42 27.04
C PHE A 9 -4.95 -3.00 26.52
N CYS A 10 -3.79 -2.64 25.98
CA CYS A 10 -3.62 -1.36 25.29
C CYS A 10 -4.40 -1.38 23.96
N SER A 11 -5.40 -0.51 23.81
CA SER A 11 -6.21 -0.40 22.59
C SER A 11 -5.42 0.01 21.34
N ASN A 12 -4.21 0.60 21.52
CA ASN A 12 -3.36 1.02 20.40
C ASN A 12 -2.37 -0.07 19.93
N CYS A 13 -1.73 -0.80 20.86
CA CYS A 13 -0.68 -1.77 20.50
C CYS A 13 -0.92 -3.19 21.02
N GLY A 14 -2.00 -3.44 21.77
CA GLY A 14 -2.33 -4.75 22.33
C GLY A 14 -1.41 -5.21 23.47
N TYR A 15 -0.57 -4.34 24.03
CA TYR A 15 0.26 -4.69 25.19
C TYR A 15 -0.61 -5.11 26.35
N GLU A 16 -0.34 -6.29 26.91
CA GLU A 16 -1.08 -6.86 28.04
C GLU A 16 -0.43 -6.47 29.36
N SER A 17 -1.24 -6.06 30.32
CA SER A 17 -0.82 -5.77 31.70
C SER A 17 -1.80 -6.39 32.68
N THR A 18 -1.28 -6.90 33.79
CA THR A 18 -2.11 -7.41 34.90
C THR A 18 -2.77 -6.30 35.71
N LYS A 19 -2.38 -5.04 35.49
CA LYS A 19 -2.90 -3.86 36.18
C LYS A 19 -3.09 -2.74 35.18
N TRP A 20 -4.04 -1.86 35.44
CA TRP A 20 -4.20 -0.64 34.68
C TRP A 20 -2.96 0.26 34.86
N ILE A 21 -2.40 0.74 33.75
CA ILE A 21 -1.27 1.66 33.72
C ILE A 21 -1.62 2.85 32.81
N GLY A 22 -1.35 4.06 33.30
CA GLY A 22 -1.73 5.29 32.59
C GLY A 22 -0.99 5.50 31.25
N LYS A 23 0.25 5.00 31.14
CA LYS A 23 1.06 5.09 29.91
C LYS A 23 1.50 3.70 29.47
N CYS A 24 1.24 3.36 28.22
CA CYS A 24 1.67 2.07 27.67
C CYS A 24 3.20 2.01 27.50
N PRO A 25 3.90 1.01 28.08
CA PRO A 25 5.34 0.89 27.94
C PRO A 25 5.80 0.47 26.53
N SER A 26 4.90 -0.10 25.73
CA SER A 26 5.21 -0.56 24.38
C SER A 26 5.07 0.56 23.33
N CYS A 27 3.93 1.28 23.33
CA CYS A 27 3.67 2.32 22.34
C CYS A 27 3.75 3.76 22.86
N ASN A 28 4.01 3.94 24.16
CA ASN A 28 4.10 5.22 24.86
C ASN A 28 2.84 6.10 24.84
N GLN A 29 1.69 5.59 24.40
CA GLN A 29 0.42 6.29 24.42
C GLN A 29 -0.20 6.31 25.83
N TRP A 30 -0.92 7.39 26.17
CA TRP A 30 -1.59 7.58 27.44
C TRP A 30 -3.05 7.15 27.37
N ASN A 31 -3.57 6.62 28.49
CA ASN A 31 -5.00 6.28 28.68
C ASN A 31 -5.57 5.33 27.61
N THR A 32 -4.75 4.34 27.17
CA THR A 32 -5.13 3.38 26.13
C THR A 32 -5.47 2.00 26.66
N PHE A 33 -5.51 1.79 27.98
CA PHE A 33 -5.81 0.48 28.57
C PHE A 33 -7.30 0.30 28.79
N SER A 34 -7.85 -0.79 28.26
CA SER A 34 -9.19 -1.32 28.55
C SER A 34 -9.09 -2.61 29.36
N GLU A 35 -9.96 -2.78 30.33
CA GLU A 35 -10.07 -4.02 31.09
C GLU A 35 -10.84 -5.06 30.28
N GLU A 36 -10.29 -6.26 30.15
CA GLU A 36 -10.92 -7.39 29.49
C GLU A 36 -10.88 -8.63 30.39
N VAL A 37 -11.94 -9.40 30.36
CA VAL A 37 -12.11 -10.63 31.16
C VAL A 37 -11.49 -11.79 30.36
N ILE A 38 -10.48 -12.46 30.94
CA ILE A 38 -9.91 -13.69 30.38
C ILE A 38 -10.52 -14.86 31.12
N GLN A 39 -11.41 -15.63 30.50
CA GLN A 39 -11.82 -16.90 31.05
C GLN A 39 -10.66 -17.91 30.92
N SER A 40 -10.13 -18.36 32.03
CA SER A 40 -9.35 -19.59 32.07
C SER A 40 -10.32 -20.77 31.94
N GLY A 41 -10.79 -21.05 30.76
CA GLY A 41 -11.63 -22.22 30.49
C GLY A 41 -10.91 -23.51 30.88
N ASP A 42 -11.66 -24.44 31.44
CA ASP A 42 -11.24 -25.79 31.76
C ASP A 42 -10.57 -26.42 30.50
N ALA A 43 -9.44 -27.08 30.72
CA ALA A 43 -8.56 -27.63 29.70
C ALA A 43 -9.17 -28.70 28.77
N LYS A 44 -10.50 -28.86 28.72
CA LYS A 44 -11.19 -29.91 27.97
C LYS A 44 -11.88 -29.49 26.68
N GLU A 45 -11.97 -28.18 26.37
CA GLU A 45 -12.46 -27.68 25.06
C GLU A 45 -11.43 -26.80 24.34
N LYS A 46 -10.20 -27.26 24.30
CA LYS A 46 -9.17 -26.70 23.41
C LYS A 46 -9.37 -27.24 22.00
N THR A 47 -10.56 -27.11 21.50
CA THR A 47 -10.91 -27.65 20.19
C THR A 47 -11.21 -26.52 19.26
N THR A 48 -10.24 -26.16 18.45
CA THR A 48 -10.69 -25.62 17.18
C THR A 48 -9.78 -25.98 16.05
N TRP A 49 -8.53 -25.96 16.31
CA TRP A 49 -7.56 -26.27 15.31
C TRP A 49 -6.83 -27.61 15.57
N GLU A 50 -6.75 -28.04 16.85
CA GLU A 50 -5.97 -29.22 17.31
C GLU A 50 -6.45 -30.59 16.75
N ASP A 51 -7.67 -30.68 16.17
CA ASP A 51 -8.21 -31.92 15.58
C ASP A 51 -7.95 -32.06 14.06
N TYR A 52 -7.13 -31.24 13.45
CA TYR A 52 -6.69 -31.53 12.08
C TYR A 52 -5.80 -32.78 12.12
N PRO A 53 -6.01 -33.77 11.22
CA PRO A 53 -5.21 -34.99 11.24
C PRO A 53 -3.76 -34.61 11.08
N GLU A 54 -3.05 -34.57 12.19
CA GLU A 54 -1.61 -34.41 12.21
C GLU A 54 -0.97 -35.55 11.39
N LYS A 55 -0.31 -35.20 10.31
CA LYS A 55 1.01 -35.78 10.16
C LYS A 55 1.81 -35.24 11.34
N LYS A 56 2.00 -36.05 12.39
CA LYS A 56 2.86 -35.72 13.54
C LYS A 56 4.18 -35.21 12.99
N ARG A 57 4.31 -33.88 12.85
CA ARG A 57 5.62 -33.27 12.73
C ARG A 57 6.29 -33.55 14.06
N THR A 58 7.13 -34.57 14.09
CA THR A 58 8.14 -34.65 15.14
C THR A 58 8.98 -33.40 14.95
N ASN A 59 8.77 -32.40 15.82
CA ASN A 59 9.60 -31.19 15.87
C ASN A 59 11.04 -31.62 16.24
N LYS A 60 11.77 -32.14 15.26
CA LYS A 60 13.18 -32.46 15.38
C LYS A 60 13.97 -31.26 14.88
N THR A 61 14.97 -30.86 15.63
CA THR A 61 16.01 -29.96 15.13
C THR A 61 16.61 -30.57 13.86
N ILE A 62 16.60 -29.82 12.77
CA ILE A 62 17.17 -30.22 11.48
C ILE A 62 18.28 -29.24 11.16
N ALA A 63 19.44 -29.71 10.73
CA ALA A 63 20.50 -28.84 10.26
C ALA A 63 20.05 -28.10 9.00
N LEU A 64 20.44 -26.84 8.82
CA LEU A 64 20.07 -26.02 7.66
C LEU A 64 20.52 -26.66 6.34
N SER A 65 21.67 -27.37 6.36
CA SER A 65 22.20 -28.16 5.24
C SER A 65 21.34 -29.32 4.83
N ASP A 66 20.51 -29.86 5.73
CA ASP A 66 19.69 -31.05 5.52
C ASP A 66 18.28 -30.68 5.02
N ILE A 67 18.03 -29.37 4.84
CA ILE A 67 16.77 -28.89 4.30
C ILE A 67 16.88 -28.85 2.77
N ASP A 68 16.19 -29.77 2.11
CA ASP A 68 16.00 -29.71 0.66
C ASP A 68 15.19 -28.45 0.31
N PHE A 69 15.85 -27.44 -0.22
CA PHE A 69 15.21 -26.23 -0.71
C PHE A 69 14.51 -26.56 -2.04
N LYS A 70 13.27 -27.02 -1.92
CA LYS A 70 12.34 -27.02 -3.07
C LYS A 70 11.65 -25.67 -3.09
N GLU A 71 11.93 -24.89 -4.11
CA GLU A 71 11.23 -23.63 -4.35
C GLU A 71 9.71 -23.90 -4.36
N GLU A 72 9.01 -23.48 -3.30
CA GLU A 72 7.55 -23.66 -3.23
C GLU A 72 6.92 -22.79 -4.32
N LYS A 73 6.26 -23.45 -5.29
CA LYS A 73 5.60 -22.76 -6.40
C LYS A 73 4.54 -21.82 -5.85
N ARG A 74 4.67 -20.54 -6.15
CA ARG A 74 3.67 -19.54 -5.83
C ARG A 74 2.40 -19.78 -6.64
N ILE A 75 1.25 -19.46 -6.07
CA ILE A 75 -0.02 -19.42 -6.79
C ILE A 75 -0.06 -18.09 -7.53
N VAL A 76 0.10 -18.18 -8.86
CA VAL A 76 0.04 -17.00 -9.73
C VAL A 76 -1.42 -16.79 -10.14
N THR A 77 -1.95 -15.60 -9.85
CA THR A 77 -3.31 -15.21 -10.23
C THR A 77 -3.31 -14.59 -11.62
N SER A 78 -4.48 -14.41 -12.23
CA SER A 78 -4.62 -13.63 -13.47
C SER A 78 -4.45 -12.12 -13.27
N ASP A 79 -4.45 -11.66 -12.03
CA ASP A 79 -4.24 -10.27 -11.65
C ASP A 79 -2.74 -9.97 -11.51
N VAL A 80 -2.18 -9.34 -12.54
CA VAL A 80 -0.73 -9.05 -12.60
C VAL A 80 -0.28 -8.04 -11.53
N GLU A 81 -1.16 -7.11 -11.13
CA GLU A 81 -0.84 -6.12 -10.12
C GLU A 81 -0.88 -6.75 -8.71
N LEU A 82 -1.83 -7.66 -8.45
CA LEU A 82 -1.85 -8.43 -7.19
C LEU A 82 -0.60 -9.32 -7.09
N ASN A 83 -0.23 -10.02 -8.17
CA ASN A 83 0.99 -10.82 -8.18
C ASN A 83 2.23 -9.96 -7.91
N ARG A 84 2.31 -8.76 -8.48
CA ARG A 84 3.41 -7.82 -8.29
C ARG A 84 3.57 -7.45 -6.81
N VAL A 85 2.52 -6.96 -6.16
CA VAL A 85 2.59 -6.52 -4.75
C VAL A 85 2.84 -7.68 -3.78
N LEU A 86 2.53 -8.90 -4.19
CA LEU A 86 2.86 -10.12 -3.45
C LEU A 86 4.28 -10.62 -3.73
N GLY A 87 5.03 -9.98 -4.65
CA GLY A 87 6.39 -10.38 -5.02
C GLY A 87 6.44 -11.59 -5.96
N GLY A 88 5.44 -11.74 -6.83
CA GLY A 88 5.36 -12.78 -7.87
C GLY A 88 4.24 -13.82 -7.66
N GLY A 89 3.33 -13.58 -6.73
CA GLY A 89 2.16 -14.44 -6.47
C GLY A 89 2.01 -14.84 -5.00
N ILE A 90 0.93 -15.54 -4.70
CA ILE A 90 0.56 -15.96 -3.34
C ILE A 90 1.48 -17.10 -2.89
N VAL A 91 2.09 -16.95 -1.72
CA VAL A 91 2.96 -17.97 -1.13
C VAL A 91 2.10 -18.97 -0.34
N PRO A 92 2.24 -20.28 -0.55
CA PRO A 92 1.54 -21.31 0.23
C PRO A 92 1.80 -21.15 1.73
N GLY A 93 0.75 -21.22 2.54
CA GLY A 93 0.86 -21.07 4.00
C GLY A 93 1.17 -19.65 4.48
N SER A 94 1.06 -18.64 3.62
CA SER A 94 1.19 -17.24 4.01
C SER A 94 -0.08 -16.70 4.65
N LEU A 95 0.10 -15.78 5.60
CA LEU A 95 -0.96 -14.95 6.14
C LEU A 95 -0.76 -13.52 5.64
N VAL A 96 -1.73 -13.02 4.87
CA VAL A 96 -1.69 -11.69 4.25
C VAL A 96 -2.76 -10.81 4.85
N LEU A 97 -2.38 -9.65 5.38
CA LEU A 97 -3.32 -8.61 5.83
C LEU A 97 -3.56 -7.62 4.69
N VAL A 98 -4.82 -7.33 4.42
CA VAL A 98 -5.27 -6.33 3.45
C VAL A 98 -5.98 -5.22 4.18
N ALA A 99 -5.32 -4.09 4.35
CA ALA A 99 -5.80 -2.95 5.10
C ALA A 99 -6.25 -1.80 4.19
N GLY A 100 -7.16 -0.95 4.65
CA GLY A 100 -7.61 0.22 3.90
C GLY A 100 -8.90 0.78 4.46
N GLU A 101 -9.27 2.01 4.05
CA GLU A 101 -10.52 2.64 4.47
C GLU A 101 -11.76 1.82 4.09
N PRO A 102 -12.87 1.93 4.85
CA PRO A 102 -14.15 1.36 4.44
C PRO A 102 -14.60 1.92 3.08
N GLY A 103 -15.08 1.02 2.19
CA GLY A 103 -15.57 1.41 0.86
C GLY A 103 -14.49 1.65 -0.20
N ILE A 104 -13.18 1.50 0.11
CA ILE A 104 -12.08 1.69 -0.85
C ILE A 104 -12.04 0.62 -1.95
N GLY A 105 -12.66 -0.57 -1.72
CA GLY A 105 -12.74 -1.65 -2.71
C GLY A 105 -12.03 -2.95 -2.33
N LYS A 106 -11.56 -3.11 -1.08
CA LYS A 106 -10.89 -4.34 -0.61
C LYS A 106 -11.70 -5.60 -0.90
N SER A 107 -12.93 -5.64 -0.39
CA SER A 107 -13.86 -6.78 -0.56
C SER A 107 -14.15 -7.06 -2.04
N THR A 108 -14.26 -6.03 -2.88
CA THR A 108 -14.47 -6.19 -4.32
C THR A 108 -13.27 -6.83 -5.00
N LEU A 109 -12.04 -6.37 -4.73
CA LEU A 109 -10.84 -6.92 -5.33
C LEU A 109 -10.64 -8.38 -4.93
N PHE A 110 -10.81 -8.71 -3.64
CA PHE A 110 -10.56 -10.08 -3.16
C PHE A 110 -11.67 -11.05 -3.50
N LEU A 111 -12.94 -10.61 -3.60
CA LEU A 111 -14.03 -11.39 -4.18
C LEU A 111 -13.75 -11.69 -5.66
N GLN A 112 -13.38 -10.67 -6.44
CA GLN A 112 -13.05 -10.80 -7.85
C GLN A 112 -11.88 -11.76 -8.08
N ASN A 113 -10.78 -11.61 -7.36
CA ASN A 113 -9.62 -12.49 -7.47
C ASN A 113 -9.94 -13.92 -7.04
N GLY A 114 -10.71 -14.11 -5.96
CA GLY A 114 -11.18 -15.43 -5.55
C GLY A 114 -12.02 -16.12 -6.62
N LEU A 115 -12.91 -15.39 -7.30
CA LEU A 115 -13.70 -15.92 -8.41
C LEU A 115 -12.87 -16.22 -9.66
N LEU A 116 -11.79 -15.48 -9.90
CA LEU A 116 -10.88 -15.70 -11.04
C LEU A 116 -9.96 -16.93 -10.87
N ILE A 117 -9.71 -17.37 -9.64
CA ILE A 117 -8.88 -18.56 -9.35
C ILE A 117 -9.73 -19.83 -9.47
N LYS A 118 -9.95 -20.32 -10.68
CA LYS A 118 -10.84 -21.47 -10.95
C LYS A 118 -10.23 -22.83 -10.62
N GLN A 119 -8.91 -22.91 -10.53
CA GLN A 119 -8.17 -24.17 -10.31
C GLN A 119 -8.07 -24.57 -8.84
N LEU A 120 -8.42 -23.69 -7.91
CA LEU A 120 -8.33 -23.93 -6.47
C LEU A 120 -9.71 -23.84 -5.81
N LYS A 121 -9.90 -24.60 -4.74
CA LYS A 121 -11.04 -24.43 -3.83
C LYS A 121 -10.83 -23.18 -2.98
N VAL A 122 -11.59 -22.14 -3.26
CA VAL A 122 -11.55 -20.86 -2.53
C VAL A 122 -12.69 -20.81 -1.53
N LEU A 123 -12.39 -20.53 -0.26
CA LEU A 123 -13.39 -20.26 0.76
C LEU A 123 -13.37 -18.76 1.10
N TYR A 124 -14.49 -18.10 0.87
CA TYR A 124 -14.72 -16.72 1.28
C TYR A 124 -15.60 -16.69 2.52
N ILE A 125 -15.06 -16.15 3.61
CA ILE A 125 -15.73 -16.05 4.91
C ILE A 125 -16.15 -14.59 5.09
N SER A 126 -17.43 -14.34 5.29
CA SER A 126 -17.98 -13.00 5.54
C SER A 126 -18.62 -12.93 6.91
N GLY A 127 -18.24 -11.93 7.70
CA GLY A 127 -18.89 -11.60 8.96
C GLY A 127 -19.70 -10.31 8.90
N GLU A 128 -19.73 -9.59 7.76
CA GLU A 128 -20.41 -8.32 7.60
C GLU A 128 -21.60 -8.38 6.64
N GLU A 129 -21.49 -9.16 5.58
CA GLU A 129 -22.47 -9.19 4.50
C GLU A 129 -23.18 -10.55 4.44
N SER A 130 -24.47 -10.52 4.09
CA SER A 130 -25.26 -11.73 3.84
C SER A 130 -24.87 -12.40 2.53
N GLU A 131 -25.22 -13.68 2.39
CA GLU A 131 -25.00 -14.47 1.16
C GLU A 131 -25.59 -13.78 -0.07
N GLN A 132 -26.80 -13.19 0.05
CA GLN A 132 -27.47 -12.48 -1.04
C GLN A 132 -26.71 -11.22 -1.46
N GLN A 133 -26.16 -10.46 -0.52
CA GLN A 133 -25.39 -9.25 -0.82
C GLN A 133 -24.10 -9.59 -1.55
N ILE A 134 -23.39 -10.63 -1.10
CA ILE A 134 -22.18 -11.10 -1.76
C ILE A 134 -22.50 -11.68 -3.15
N LYS A 135 -23.59 -12.44 -3.28
CA LYS A 135 -24.07 -12.96 -4.57
C LYS A 135 -24.37 -11.84 -5.56
N MET A 136 -25.10 -10.79 -5.14
CA MET A 136 -25.39 -9.62 -5.97
C MET A 136 -24.10 -8.91 -6.43
N ARG A 137 -23.08 -8.86 -5.58
CA ARG A 137 -21.77 -8.30 -5.94
C ARG A 137 -21.05 -9.20 -6.94
N ALA A 138 -21.03 -10.51 -6.71
CA ALA A 138 -20.45 -11.48 -7.62
C ALA A 138 -21.11 -11.45 -9.02
N ASP A 139 -22.43 -11.33 -9.08
CA ASP A 139 -23.16 -11.26 -10.34
C ASP A 139 -22.81 -9.99 -11.16
N ARG A 140 -22.54 -8.86 -10.48
CA ARG A 140 -22.04 -7.65 -11.15
C ARG A 140 -20.68 -7.85 -11.80
N LEU A 141 -19.82 -8.70 -11.21
CA LEU A 141 -18.51 -9.02 -11.76
C LEU A 141 -18.60 -9.92 -13.00
N LYS A 142 -19.73 -10.59 -13.23
CA LYS A 142 -19.97 -11.52 -14.36
C LYS A 142 -18.93 -12.64 -14.45
N ILE A 143 -18.41 -13.09 -13.30
CA ILE A 143 -17.43 -14.19 -13.20
C ILE A 143 -18.10 -15.35 -12.49
N SER A 144 -18.08 -16.53 -13.08
CA SER A 144 -18.53 -17.77 -12.47
C SER A 144 -17.36 -18.66 -12.08
N ASN A 145 -17.45 -19.29 -10.91
CA ASN A 145 -16.46 -20.25 -10.42
C ASN A 145 -17.15 -21.28 -9.52
N ASP A 146 -17.18 -22.54 -9.95
CA ASP A 146 -17.81 -23.64 -9.22
C ASP A 146 -16.95 -24.09 -8.00
N ASN A 147 -15.69 -23.67 -7.95
CA ASN A 147 -14.77 -23.92 -6.84
C ASN A 147 -14.71 -22.78 -5.82
N PHE A 148 -15.65 -21.82 -5.91
CA PHE A 148 -15.75 -20.70 -4.96
C PHE A 148 -16.89 -20.95 -3.97
N TYR A 149 -16.54 -21.08 -2.69
CA TYR A 149 -17.46 -21.39 -1.59
C TYR A 149 -17.59 -20.16 -0.67
N LEU A 150 -18.79 -19.92 -0.21
CA LEU A 150 -19.14 -18.80 0.70
C LEU A 150 -19.55 -19.37 2.05
N LEU A 151 -19.06 -18.75 3.12
CA LEU A 151 -19.47 -19.02 4.50
C LEU A 151 -19.76 -17.69 5.21
N THR A 152 -21.02 -17.48 5.65
CA THR A 152 -21.42 -16.34 6.45
C THR A 152 -21.44 -16.72 7.93
N GLU A 153 -20.30 -16.57 8.58
CA GLU A 153 -20.10 -16.99 9.98
C GLU A 153 -19.03 -16.14 10.65
N THR A 154 -19.17 -15.92 11.96
CA THR A 154 -18.24 -15.14 12.78
C THR A 154 -17.53 -15.97 13.85
N ASP A 155 -18.07 -17.11 14.27
CA ASP A 155 -17.47 -17.99 15.29
C ASP A 155 -16.35 -18.84 14.69
N THR A 156 -15.12 -18.68 15.19
CA THR A 156 -13.94 -19.43 14.74
C THR A 156 -14.11 -20.95 14.86
N ASN A 157 -14.86 -21.45 15.82
CA ASN A 157 -15.07 -22.89 16.00
C ASN A 157 -15.89 -23.47 14.83
N ILE A 158 -16.93 -22.75 14.41
CA ILE A 158 -17.78 -23.16 13.27
C ILE A 158 -16.98 -23.01 11.99
N ILE A 159 -16.26 -21.88 11.83
CA ILE A 159 -15.42 -21.63 10.67
C ILE A 159 -14.39 -22.76 10.47
N PHE A 160 -13.62 -23.12 11.48
CA PHE A 160 -12.61 -24.17 11.35
C PHE A 160 -13.22 -25.57 11.17
N LYS A 161 -14.43 -25.82 11.69
CA LYS A 161 -15.17 -27.06 11.40
C LYS A 161 -15.53 -27.16 9.92
N GLU A 162 -16.00 -26.08 9.30
CA GLU A 162 -16.34 -26.06 7.87
C GLU A 162 -15.06 -26.10 7.00
N ILE A 163 -13.99 -25.42 7.40
CA ILE A 163 -12.66 -25.53 6.74
C ILE A 163 -12.19 -27.00 6.72
N LYS A 164 -12.33 -27.73 7.83
CA LYS A 164 -11.96 -29.17 7.91
C LYS A 164 -12.72 -30.04 6.91
N LYS A 165 -14.00 -29.76 6.72
CA LYS A 165 -14.87 -30.49 5.78
C LYS A 165 -14.54 -30.16 4.33
N LEU A 166 -14.43 -28.86 4.02
CA LEU A 166 -14.23 -28.36 2.65
C LEU A 166 -12.80 -28.59 2.15
N LYS A 167 -11.80 -28.45 3.05
CA LYS A 167 -10.36 -28.45 2.75
C LYS A 167 -10.01 -27.44 1.65
N PRO A 168 -10.24 -26.15 1.89
CA PRO A 168 -9.94 -25.12 0.92
C PRO A 168 -8.43 -24.98 0.69
N GLU A 169 -8.06 -24.53 -0.50
CA GLU A 169 -6.68 -24.26 -0.90
C GLU A 169 -6.33 -22.76 -0.83
N LEU A 170 -7.34 -21.92 -0.64
CA LEU A 170 -7.23 -20.48 -0.37
C LEU A 170 -8.40 -20.07 0.52
N VAL A 171 -8.10 -19.25 1.54
CA VAL A 171 -9.12 -18.67 2.45
C VAL A 171 -9.05 -17.15 2.40
N ILE A 172 -10.21 -16.50 2.30
CA ILE A 172 -10.37 -15.04 2.38
C ILE A 172 -11.35 -14.75 3.51
N VAL A 173 -10.95 -13.89 4.46
CA VAL A 173 -11.76 -13.49 5.64
C VAL A 173 -12.10 -12.01 5.51
N ASP A 174 -13.38 -11.68 5.43
CA ASP A 174 -13.91 -10.31 5.24
C ASP A 174 -15.03 -10.01 6.27
N SER A 175 -14.73 -9.34 7.38
CA SER A 175 -13.44 -8.83 7.82
C SER A 175 -12.98 -9.51 9.12
N ILE A 176 -11.69 -9.40 9.41
CA ILE A 176 -11.13 -9.96 10.66
C ILE A 176 -11.75 -9.31 11.92
N GLN A 177 -12.26 -8.09 11.82
CA GLN A 177 -12.87 -7.37 12.93
C GLN A 177 -14.20 -7.98 13.40
N THR A 178 -14.90 -8.70 12.55
CA THR A 178 -16.19 -9.32 12.88
C THR A 178 -16.05 -10.74 13.42
N ILE A 179 -14.88 -11.35 13.21
CA ILE A 179 -14.60 -12.71 13.68
C ILE A 179 -14.36 -12.70 15.20
N GLN A 180 -14.91 -13.73 15.87
CA GLN A 180 -14.79 -13.90 17.29
C GLN A 180 -14.39 -15.33 17.67
N SER A 181 -13.63 -15.43 18.74
CA SER A 181 -13.23 -16.68 19.36
C SER A 181 -13.86 -16.82 20.74
N ASN A 182 -14.42 -17.98 21.04
CA ASN A 182 -14.98 -18.30 22.35
C ASN A 182 -13.88 -18.51 23.42
N LEU A 183 -12.59 -18.43 23.05
CA LEU A 183 -11.48 -18.53 24.00
C LEU A 183 -11.28 -17.24 24.81
N ILE A 184 -11.84 -16.12 24.35
CA ILE A 184 -11.73 -14.81 24.98
C ILE A 184 -13.13 -14.22 25.15
N ASP A 185 -13.46 -13.83 26.37
CA ASP A 185 -14.73 -13.21 26.70
C ASP A 185 -14.68 -11.68 26.48
N SER A 186 -14.53 -11.29 25.23
CA SER A 186 -14.54 -9.89 24.78
C SER A 186 -15.32 -9.76 23.48
N SER A 187 -15.86 -8.58 23.21
CA SER A 187 -16.66 -8.33 22.01
C SER A 187 -15.83 -8.45 20.72
N ALA A 188 -16.46 -8.86 19.63
CA ALA A 188 -15.85 -8.81 18.31
C ALA A 188 -15.31 -7.41 18.01
N GLY A 189 -14.19 -7.32 17.28
CA GLY A 189 -13.54 -6.06 16.97
C GLY A 189 -12.61 -5.51 18.05
N THR A 190 -12.61 -6.09 19.27
CA THR A 190 -11.58 -5.74 20.27
C THR A 190 -10.22 -6.27 19.86
N VAL A 191 -9.18 -5.61 20.37
CA VAL A 191 -7.78 -5.93 20.04
C VAL A 191 -7.41 -7.37 20.39
N SER A 192 -7.87 -7.86 21.53
CA SER A 192 -7.66 -9.24 22.00
C SER A 192 -8.33 -10.25 21.08
N GLN A 193 -9.60 -10.02 20.68
CA GLN A 193 -10.32 -10.88 19.74
C GLN A 193 -9.63 -10.93 18.38
N ILE A 194 -9.31 -9.77 17.82
CA ILE A 194 -8.64 -9.69 16.53
C ILE A 194 -7.29 -10.44 16.56
N ARG A 195 -6.52 -10.28 17.65
CA ARG A 195 -5.24 -10.96 17.84
C ARG A 195 -5.41 -12.48 17.92
N GLU A 196 -6.34 -12.97 18.72
CA GLU A 196 -6.59 -14.40 18.89
C GLU A 196 -7.09 -15.06 17.60
N CYS A 197 -8.05 -14.42 16.92
CA CYS A 197 -8.54 -14.90 15.63
C CYS A 197 -7.43 -14.95 14.58
N ALA A 198 -6.62 -13.89 14.48
CA ALA A 198 -5.48 -13.85 13.56
C ALA A 198 -4.42 -14.92 13.90
N ALA A 199 -4.13 -15.17 15.20
CA ALA A 199 -3.23 -16.22 15.63
C ALA A 199 -3.75 -17.62 15.24
N SER A 200 -5.04 -17.86 15.34
CA SER A 200 -5.67 -19.11 14.91
C SER A 200 -5.58 -19.33 13.40
N PHE A 201 -5.85 -18.29 12.58
CA PHE A 201 -5.65 -18.36 11.13
C PHE A 201 -4.17 -18.50 10.74
N GLN A 202 -3.24 -17.87 11.48
CA GLN A 202 -1.80 -18.01 11.25
C GLN A 202 -1.35 -19.46 11.46
N ARG A 203 -1.79 -20.09 12.55
CA ARG A 203 -1.50 -21.48 12.87
C ARG A 203 -2.04 -22.38 11.76
N PHE A 204 -3.32 -22.20 11.40
CA PHE A 204 -3.94 -22.91 10.28
C PHE A 204 -3.12 -22.79 9.00
N ALA A 205 -2.79 -21.56 8.57
CA ALA A 205 -2.04 -21.33 7.34
C ALA A 205 -0.71 -22.08 7.33
N LYS A 206 0.06 -21.98 8.44
CA LYS A 206 1.39 -22.60 8.55
C LYS A 206 1.35 -24.13 8.56
N GLU A 207 0.35 -24.70 9.23
CA GLU A 207 0.23 -26.16 9.36
C GLU A 207 -0.29 -26.83 8.10
N THR A 208 -1.26 -26.20 7.42
CA THR A 208 -1.87 -26.78 6.20
C THR A 208 -1.24 -26.32 4.90
N LYS A 209 -0.35 -25.30 4.96
CA LYS A 209 0.18 -24.60 3.80
C LYS A 209 -0.91 -23.91 2.96
N THR A 210 -2.09 -23.68 3.52
CA THR A 210 -3.17 -22.94 2.89
C THR A 210 -2.96 -21.46 3.11
N PRO A 211 -2.82 -20.62 2.08
CA PRO A 211 -2.72 -19.17 2.24
C PRO A 211 -4.04 -18.58 2.72
N VAL A 212 -3.92 -17.54 3.57
CA VAL A 212 -5.07 -16.83 4.14
C VAL A 212 -4.93 -15.34 3.92
N PHE A 213 -5.95 -14.71 3.35
CA PHE A 213 -6.10 -13.26 3.31
C PHE A 213 -7.04 -12.81 4.42
N LEU A 214 -6.57 -11.87 5.24
CA LEU A 214 -7.37 -11.19 6.25
C LEU A 214 -7.67 -9.76 5.76
N ILE A 215 -8.92 -9.45 5.48
CA ILE A 215 -9.34 -8.09 5.16
C ILE A 215 -9.61 -7.35 6.45
N GLY A 216 -9.07 -6.13 6.58
CA GLY A 216 -9.21 -5.28 7.75
C GLY A 216 -9.43 -3.82 7.39
N HIS A 217 -10.03 -3.07 8.32
CA HIS A 217 -10.24 -1.63 8.19
C HIS A 217 -9.14 -0.85 8.90
N ILE A 218 -8.77 0.32 8.36
CA ILE A 218 -7.92 1.29 9.04
C ILE A 218 -8.80 2.38 9.67
N THR A 219 -8.32 3.00 10.76
CA THR A 219 -8.93 4.20 11.34
C THR A 219 -8.70 5.42 10.44
N LYS A 220 -9.45 6.51 10.68
CA LYS A 220 -9.32 7.79 9.95
C LYS A 220 -7.91 8.40 10.02
N ASP A 221 -7.14 8.06 11.04
CA ASP A 221 -5.76 8.52 11.22
C ASP A 221 -4.73 7.68 10.42
N GLY A 222 -5.20 6.82 9.51
CA GLY A 222 -4.33 5.95 8.71
C GLY A 222 -3.70 4.78 9.48
N ALA A 223 -4.01 4.64 10.77
CA ALA A 223 -3.60 3.49 11.56
C ALA A 223 -4.54 2.31 11.28
N ILE A 224 -3.99 1.10 11.16
CA ILE A 224 -4.80 -0.11 11.04
C ILE A 224 -5.70 -0.22 12.27
N ALA A 225 -7.01 -0.29 12.05
CA ALA A 225 -7.99 -0.46 13.11
C ALA A 225 -7.87 -1.87 13.71
N GLY A 226 -7.33 -1.92 14.91
CA GLY A 226 -6.73 -3.10 15.49
C GLY A 226 -5.22 -2.95 15.38
N PRO A 227 -4.50 -3.32 16.42
CA PRO A 227 -3.19 -2.76 16.69
C PRO A 227 -2.19 -3.09 15.58
N LYS A 228 -1.13 -2.31 15.49
CA LYS A 228 0.15 -2.64 14.84
C LYS A 228 0.62 -4.08 15.09
N ILE A 229 0.01 -4.75 16.05
CA ILE A 229 0.25 -6.15 16.39
C ILE A 229 -0.08 -7.10 15.24
N LEU A 230 -1.12 -6.82 14.43
CA LEU A 230 -1.42 -7.64 13.25
C LEU A 230 -0.32 -7.54 12.20
N GLU A 231 0.29 -6.36 12.04
CA GLU A 231 1.43 -6.18 11.13
C GLU A 231 2.61 -7.08 11.50
N HIS A 232 2.82 -7.30 12.81
CA HIS A 232 3.91 -8.17 13.28
C HIS A 232 3.58 -9.66 13.11
N MET A 233 2.31 -10.03 13.21
CA MET A 233 1.86 -11.43 13.13
C MET A 233 1.80 -11.96 11.70
N VAL A 234 1.44 -11.12 10.72
CA VAL A 234 1.27 -11.53 9.33
C VAL A 234 2.60 -11.53 8.56
N ASP A 235 2.65 -12.27 7.46
CA ASP A 235 3.82 -12.35 6.59
C ASP A 235 3.89 -11.17 5.61
N THR A 236 2.73 -10.71 5.13
CA THR A 236 2.60 -9.61 4.17
C THR A 236 1.50 -8.67 4.61
N VAL A 237 1.73 -7.36 4.48
CA VAL A 237 0.73 -6.30 4.68
C VAL A 237 0.57 -5.53 3.38
N LEU A 238 -0.64 -5.55 2.85
CA LEU A 238 -1.05 -4.75 1.70
C LEU A 238 -1.99 -3.66 2.19
N GLN A 239 -1.77 -2.42 1.77
CA GLN A 239 -2.61 -1.28 2.09
C GLN A 239 -3.25 -0.72 0.83
N PHE A 240 -4.58 -0.58 0.86
CA PHE A 240 -5.32 0.19 -0.14
C PHE A 240 -5.24 1.68 0.21
N GLU A 241 -4.84 2.46 -0.77
CA GLU A 241 -4.81 3.92 -0.74
C GLU A 241 -5.65 4.47 -1.91
N GLY A 242 -6.15 5.68 -1.76
CA GLY A 242 -6.86 6.37 -2.83
C GLY A 242 -7.92 7.32 -2.28
N ASP A 243 -8.18 8.37 -3.01
CA ASP A 243 -9.25 9.31 -2.71
C ASP A 243 -10.56 8.79 -3.33
N ARG A 244 -11.68 8.97 -2.61
CA ARG A 244 -13.03 8.57 -3.08
C ARG A 244 -13.48 9.33 -4.32
N HIS A 245 -12.89 10.49 -4.56
CA HIS A 245 -13.20 11.33 -5.72
C HIS A 245 -12.50 10.87 -7.00
N TYR A 246 -11.46 10.04 -6.90
CA TYR A 246 -10.75 9.50 -8.06
C TYR A 246 -11.17 8.06 -8.32
N ALA A 247 -11.22 7.67 -9.61
CA ALA A 247 -11.54 6.30 -10.01
C ALA A 247 -10.42 5.30 -9.67
N TYR A 248 -9.20 5.81 -9.41
CA TYR A 248 -8.02 4.98 -9.21
C TYR A 248 -7.81 4.60 -7.75
N ARG A 249 -7.29 3.39 -7.57
CA ARG A 249 -6.93 2.81 -6.27
C ARG A 249 -5.54 2.25 -6.35
N ILE A 250 -4.75 2.48 -5.30
CA ILE A 250 -3.39 1.98 -5.18
C ILE A 250 -3.38 0.90 -4.11
N LEU A 251 -2.78 -0.23 -4.43
CA LEU A 251 -2.49 -1.29 -3.48
C LEU A 251 -1.00 -1.29 -3.21
N ARG A 252 -0.59 -0.85 -2.04
CA ARG A 252 0.82 -0.72 -1.64
C ARG A 252 1.23 -1.86 -0.72
N THR A 253 2.44 -2.36 -0.91
CA THR A 253 3.06 -3.33 -0.01
C THR A 253 3.77 -2.59 1.12
N LEU A 254 3.28 -2.71 2.37
CA LEU A 254 3.95 -2.13 3.56
C LEU A 254 4.94 -3.10 4.21
N LYS A 255 4.65 -4.40 4.13
CA LYS A 255 5.49 -5.48 4.63
C LYS A 255 5.40 -6.69 3.71
N ASN A 256 6.52 -7.31 3.42
CA ASN A 256 6.54 -8.57 2.67
C ASN A 256 7.79 -9.39 3.05
N ARG A 257 7.57 -10.55 3.68
CA ARG A 257 8.65 -11.48 4.02
C ARG A 257 9.17 -12.27 2.83
N PHE A 258 8.43 -12.25 1.72
CA PHE A 258 8.69 -13.06 0.54
C PHE A 258 9.08 -12.27 -0.70
N GLY A 259 9.20 -10.95 -0.57
CA GLY A 259 9.53 -10.07 -1.69
C GLY A 259 9.79 -8.63 -1.27
N SER A 260 9.87 -7.75 -2.26
CA SER A 260 10.05 -6.31 -2.05
C SER A 260 8.85 -5.68 -1.32
N THR A 261 9.11 -4.70 -0.47
CA THR A 261 8.09 -3.82 0.14
C THR A 261 7.84 -2.56 -0.66
N SER A 262 8.60 -2.35 -1.74
CA SER A 262 8.50 -1.14 -2.57
C SER A 262 7.59 -1.34 -3.79
N GLU A 263 6.75 -2.35 -3.79
CA GLU A 263 5.86 -2.62 -4.92
C GLU A 263 4.48 -2.00 -4.70
N LEU A 264 3.90 -1.52 -5.81
CA LEU A 264 2.52 -1.05 -5.83
C LEU A 264 1.75 -1.60 -7.03
N GLY A 265 0.46 -1.83 -6.80
CA GLY A 265 -0.51 -2.18 -7.83
C GLY A 265 -1.48 -1.02 -8.04
N ILE A 266 -1.84 -0.74 -9.28
CA ILE A 266 -2.76 0.34 -9.63
C ILE A 266 -3.99 -0.25 -10.29
N TYR A 267 -5.14 0.12 -9.74
CA TYR A 267 -6.45 -0.33 -10.20
C TYR A 267 -7.35 0.85 -10.51
N GLU A 268 -8.26 0.63 -11.41
CA GLU A 268 -9.39 1.51 -11.66
C GLU A 268 -10.67 0.87 -11.14
N MET A 269 -11.42 1.59 -10.32
CA MET A 269 -12.73 1.17 -9.85
C MET A 269 -13.77 1.44 -10.92
N SER A 270 -14.46 0.41 -11.37
CA SER A 270 -15.58 0.50 -12.33
C SER A 270 -16.85 -0.14 -11.79
N GLY A 271 -17.97 0.07 -12.47
CA GLY A 271 -19.24 -0.61 -12.13
C GLY A 271 -19.15 -2.14 -12.25
N ALA A 272 -18.21 -2.66 -13.05
CA ALA A 272 -17.96 -4.09 -13.26
C ALA A 272 -16.84 -4.67 -12.36
N GLY A 273 -16.34 -3.90 -11.39
CA GLY A 273 -15.27 -4.32 -10.47
C GLY A 273 -13.98 -3.53 -10.62
N MET A 274 -12.88 -4.13 -10.17
CA MET A 274 -11.54 -3.55 -10.24
C MET A 274 -10.85 -3.96 -11.53
N ARG A 275 -10.40 -2.99 -12.30
CA ARG A 275 -9.62 -3.18 -13.52
C ARG A 275 -8.14 -2.85 -13.26
N VAL A 276 -7.26 -3.74 -13.66
CA VAL A 276 -5.81 -3.50 -13.65
C VAL A 276 -5.48 -2.35 -14.60
N VAL A 277 -4.69 -1.39 -14.13
CA VAL A 277 -4.17 -0.29 -14.94
C VAL A 277 -2.83 -0.71 -15.53
N THR A 278 -2.81 -1.00 -16.83
CA THR A 278 -1.62 -1.48 -17.53
C THR A 278 -0.56 -0.39 -17.71
N ASN A 279 -0.99 0.85 -17.93
CA ASN A 279 -0.11 2.00 -18.07
C ASN A 279 -0.53 3.16 -17.15
N PRO A 280 -0.08 3.17 -15.89
CA PRO A 280 -0.44 4.23 -14.95
C PRO A 280 0.02 5.62 -15.37
N SER A 281 1.15 5.72 -16.05
CA SER A 281 1.69 7.01 -16.49
C SER A 281 0.75 7.74 -17.46
N GLU A 282 0.03 7.01 -18.34
CA GLU A 282 -0.97 7.63 -19.24
C GLU A 282 -2.12 8.30 -18.48
N ILE A 283 -2.41 7.81 -17.29
CA ILE A 283 -3.48 8.33 -16.45
C ILE A 283 -3.00 9.51 -15.59
N LEU A 284 -1.73 9.45 -15.17
CA LEU A 284 -1.10 10.44 -14.30
C LEU A 284 -0.60 11.67 -15.06
N ILE A 285 -0.66 11.63 -16.38
CA ILE A 285 -0.37 12.73 -17.27
C ILE A 285 -1.68 13.19 -17.89
N ALA A 286 -2.08 14.42 -17.58
CA ALA A 286 -3.29 14.97 -18.18
C ALA A 286 -3.11 15.11 -19.70
N GLN A 287 -4.07 14.56 -20.48
CA GLN A 287 -4.16 14.85 -21.92
C GLN A 287 -4.68 16.28 -22.07
N ARG A 288 -3.80 17.21 -22.38
CA ARG A 288 -4.16 18.61 -22.58
C ARG A 288 -3.90 19.03 -24.01
N GLU A 289 -4.87 19.70 -24.61
CA GLU A 289 -4.70 20.35 -25.91
C GLU A 289 -3.85 21.60 -25.78
N GLU A 290 -4.02 22.37 -24.69
CA GLU A 290 -3.29 23.60 -24.40
C GLU A 290 -2.12 23.39 -23.42
N VAL A 291 -1.06 24.17 -23.63
CA VAL A 291 0.11 24.22 -22.72
C VAL A 291 -0.14 25.32 -21.71
N LEU A 292 -0.30 24.92 -20.44
CA LEU A 292 -0.55 25.84 -19.33
C LEU A 292 0.69 25.99 -18.46
N SER A 293 0.89 27.21 -17.92
CA SER A 293 1.97 27.46 -16.93
C SER A 293 1.72 26.66 -15.64
N GLY A 294 2.79 26.38 -14.90
CA GLY A 294 2.71 25.70 -13.61
C GLY A 294 2.59 24.17 -13.69
N SER A 295 2.84 23.55 -14.85
CA SER A 295 2.80 22.10 -14.98
C SER A 295 4.15 21.55 -15.46
N ALA A 296 4.64 20.47 -14.81
CA ALA A 296 5.85 19.75 -15.18
C ALA A 296 5.67 18.24 -15.03
N ILE A 297 6.37 17.43 -15.81
CA ILE A 297 6.30 15.98 -15.74
C ILE A 297 7.52 15.42 -15.03
N ALA A 298 7.31 14.75 -13.90
CA ALA A 298 8.35 14.05 -13.16
C ALA A 298 8.48 12.61 -13.64
N ALA A 299 9.71 12.15 -13.91
CA ALA A 299 10.01 10.74 -14.10
C ALA A 299 10.42 10.13 -12.75
N ALA A 300 9.41 9.71 -11.99
CA ALA A 300 9.55 9.15 -10.65
C ALA A 300 9.73 7.62 -10.68
N LEU A 301 10.12 7.05 -9.54
CA LEU A 301 10.12 5.61 -9.27
C LEU A 301 9.30 5.32 -8.01
N GLU A 302 8.35 4.44 -8.14
CA GLU A 302 7.70 3.82 -6.99
C GLU A 302 8.13 2.36 -6.90
N GLY A 303 8.99 2.09 -5.94
CA GLY A 303 9.66 0.80 -5.83
C GLY A 303 10.54 0.48 -7.03
N MET A 304 10.11 -0.52 -7.80
CA MET A 304 10.78 -0.93 -9.03
C MET A 304 10.13 -0.34 -10.29
N ARG A 305 8.99 0.34 -10.16
CA ARG A 305 8.18 0.80 -11.28
C ARG A 305 8.47 2.25 -11.63
N PRO A 306 8.94 2.55 -12.84
CA PRO A 306 9.02 3.92 -13.32
C PRO A 306 7.60 4.43 -13.61
N LEU A 307 7.33 5.67 -13.22
CA LEU A 307 6.08 6.36 -13.42
C LEU A 307 6.34 7.79 -13.89
N LEU A 308 5.64 8.23 -14.93
CA LEU A 308 5.60 9.63 -15.29
C LEU A 308 4.38 10.27 -14.65
N ILE A 309 4.60 11.37 -13.92
CA ILE A 309 3.60 11.97 -13.06
C ILE A 309 3.58 13.47 -13.29
N GLU A 310 2.40 14.03 -13.51
CA GLU A 310 2.24 15.47 -13.60
C GLU A 310 2.29 16.12 -12.22
N VAL A 311 3.19 17.08 -12.09
CA VAL A 311 3.31 18.00 -10.96
C VAL A 311 2.71 19.34 -11.38
N GLN A 312 1.74 19.83 -10.62
CA GLN A 312 1.08 21.09 -10.83
C GLN A 312 1.46 22.07 -9.71
N ALA A 313 1.83 23.28 -10.04
CA ALA A 313 2.14 24.34 -9.09
C ALA A 313 1.36 25.60 -9.44
N LEU A 314 0.88 26.28 -8.41
CA LEU A 314 0.29 27.62 -8.54
C LEU A 314 1.00 28.57 -7.57
N VAL A 315 1.54 29.64 -8.11
CA VAL A 315 2.23 30.70 -7.38
C VAL A 315 1.48 32.02 -7.60
N THR A 316 0.96 32.61 -6.54
CA THR A 316 0.17 33.85 -6.62
C THR A 316 0.60 34.84 -5.53
N PRO A 317 0.44 36.16 -5.68
CA PRO A 317 0.67 37.09 -4.60
C PRO A 317 -0.19 36.76 -3.37
N SER A 318 0.41 36.81 -2.17
CA SER A 318 -0.35 36.60 -0.95
C SER A 318 -1.20 37.83 -0.61
N VAL A 319 -2.52 37.64 -0.49
CA VAL A 319 -3.48 38.69 -0.19
C VAL A 319 -3.68 38.86 1.31
N TYR A 320 -3.45 37.85 2.11
CA TYR A 320 -3.80 37.79 3.54
C TYR A 320 -2.64 38.05 4.51
N GLY A 321 -1.55 38.62 4.06
CA GLY A 321 -0.41 38.97 4.90
C GLY A 321 0.48 37.82 5.36
N THR A 322 -0.02 36.62 5.47
CA THR A 322 0.77 35.40 5.78
C THR A 322 0.72 34.45 4.60
N PRO A 323 1.84 34.19 3.92
CA PRO A 323 1.90 33.32 2.75
C PRO A 323 1.50 31.91 3.06
N GLN A 324 0.58 31.35 2.29
CA GLN A 324 0.10 29.99 2.42
C GLN A 324 1.00 29.01 1.65
N ARG A 325 1.19 27.82 2.22
CA ARG A 325 1.90 26.70 1.61
C ARG A 325 1.04 25.45 1.72
N THR A 326 0.50 24.99 0.61
CA THR A 326 -0.39 23.82 0.57
C THR A 326 0.12 22.79 -0.41
N VAL A 327 0.08 21.54 -0.04
CA VAL A 327 0.53 20.41 -0.86
C VAL A 327 -0.49 19.29 -0.88
N THR A 328 -0.64 18.65 -2.02
CA THR A 328 -1.36 17.38 -2.18
C THR A 328 -0.44 16.40 -2.89
N GLY A 329 -0.22 15.23 -2.28
CA GLY A 329 0.65 14.20 -2.86
C GLY A 329 2.16 14.43 -2.75
N PHE A 330 2.59 15.55 -2.15
CA PHE A 330 4.00 15.89 -1.93
C PHE A 330 4.26 16.27 -0.47
N ASP A 331 5.50 16.18 0.01
CA ASP A 331 5.84 16.53 1.39
C ASP A 331 5.97 18.05 1.58
N LEU A 332 5.24 18.61 2.53
CA LEU A 332 5.25 20.06 2.80
C LEU A 332 6.62 20.58 3.25
N ARG A 333 7.35 19.80 4.06
CA ARG A 333 8.68 20.18 4.54
C ARG A 333 9.66 20.22 3.37
N ARG A 334 9.53 19.25 2.45
CA ARG A 334 10.34 19.22 1.23
C ARG A 334 10.05 20.42 0.34
N LEU A 335 8.78 20.79 0.13
CA LEU A 335 8.42 22.03 -0.58
C LEU A 335 9.07 23.26 0.03
N GLN A 336 9.02 23.41 1.36
CA GLN A 336 9.63 24.55 2.06
C GLN A 336 11.14 24.64 1.81
N LEU A 337 11.85 23.49 1.79
CA LEU A 337 13.28 23.44 1.46
C LEU A 337 13.55 23.87 0.01
N LEU A 338 12.76 23.39 -0.95
CA LEU A 338 12.91 23.77 -2.36
C LEU A 338 12.66 25.27 -2.59
N LEU A 339 11.65 25.84 -1.94
CA LEU A 339 11.39 27.29 -1.98
C LEU A 339 12.58 28.09 -1.42
N ALA A 340 13.14 27.67 -0.30
CA ALA A 340 14.33 28.33 0.28
C ALA A 340 15.56 28.24 -0.66
N VAL A 341 15.72 27.14 -1.40
CA VAL A 341 16.77 27.01 -2.43
C VAL A 341 16.53 27.98 -3.57
N LEU A 342 15.30 28.08 -4.07
CA LEU A 342 14.95 29.02 -5.15
C LEU A 342 15.16 30.48 -4.72
N GLU A 343 14.81 30.84 -3.51
CA GLU A 343 15.04 32.19 -2.98
C GLU A 343 16.54 32.49 -2.85
N LYS A 344 17.28 31.62 -2.16
CA LYS A 344 18.67 31.90 -1.81
C LYS A 344 19.65 31.74 -2.98
N ARG A 345 19.37 30.80 -3.91
CA ARG A 345 20.28 30.44 -5.02
C ARG A 345 19.79 30.93 -6.37
N GLY A 346 18.48 31.00 -6.57
CA GLY A 346 17.87 31.48 -7.80
C GLY A 346 17.54 32.97 -7.79
N GLY A 347 17.46 33.62 -6.62
CA GLY A 347 17.09 35.03 -6.49
C GLY A 347 15.59 35.30 -6.59
N PHE A 348 14.74 34.27 -6.61
CA PHE A 348 13.29 34.42 -6.70
C PHE A 348 12.69 34.85 -5.37
N GLN A 349 11.54 35.53 -5.40
CA GLN A 349 10.88 36.09 -4.20
C GLN A 349 9.59 35.31 -3.90
N PHE A 350 9.69 34.19 -3.19
CA PHE A 350 8.53 33.40 -2.75
C PHE A 350 7.98 33.82 -1.39
N GLY A 351 8.75 34.60 -0.61
CA GLY A 351 8.39 35.03 0.75
C GLY A 351 7.06 35.79 0.86
N LEU A 352 6.60 36.42 -0.24
CA LEU A 352 5.35 37.18 -0.30
C LEU A 352 4.30 36.52 -1.23
N LYS A 353 4.48 35.28 -1.60
CA LYS A 353 3.58 34.57 -2.51
C LYS A 353 2.97 33.34 -1.85
N ASP A 354 1.71 33.10 -2.11
CA ASP A 354 1.05 31.82 -1.82
C ASP A 354 1.52 30.76 -2.82
N VAL A 355 1.75 29.54 -2.34
CA VAL A 355 2.24 28.44 -3.16
C VAL A 355 1.42 27.20 -2.90
N PHE A 356 0.87 26.65 -3.97
CA PHE A 356 0.11 25.40 -3.97
C PHE A 356 0.80 24.42 -4.89
N VAL A 357 0.97 23.17 -4.42
CA VAL A 357 1.53 22.08 -5.23
C VAL A 357 0.61 20.87 -5.16
N ASN A 358 0.29 20.31 -6.32
CA ASN A 358 -0.55 19.14 -6.44
C ASN A 358 0.13 18.09 -7.33
N ILE A 359 0.19 16.85 -6.87
CA ILE A 359 0.56 15.70 -7.69
C ILE A 359 -0.71 15.13 -8.31
N ALA A 360 -0.74 15.01 -9.63
CA ALA A 360 -1.90 14.49 -10.34
C ALA A 360 -2.28 13.07 -9.88
N GLY A 361 -3.57 12.76 -9.87
CA GLY A 361 -4.10 11.46 -9.46
C GLY A 361 -4.19 11.23 -7.95
N GLY A 362 -3.82 12.23 -7.11
CA GLY A 362 -3.89 12.13 -5.64
C GLY A 362 -2.91 11.13 -5.03
N ILE A 363 -1.88 10.74 -5.77
CA ILE A 363 -0.86 9.78 -5.32
C ILE A 363 0.17 10.49 -4.46
N LYS A 364 0.49 9.94 -3.31
CA LYS A 364 1.63 10.41 -2.50
C LYS A 364 2.92 9.85 -3.07
N ILE A 365 3.82 10.73 -3.51
CA ILE A 365 5.14 10.37 -4.05
C ILE A 365 6.22 10.74 -3.04
N GLU A 366 7.06 9.77 -2.71
CA GLU A 366 8.17 9.94 -1.76
C GLU A 366 9.55 9.95 -2.47
N ASP A 367 9.58 9.76 -3.80
CA ASP A 367 10.81 9.73 -4.58
C ASP A 367 11.42 11.14 -4.73
N PRO A 368 12.65 11.39 -4.21
CA PRO A 368 13.31 12.69 -4.31
C PRO A 368 13.59 13.16 -5.75
N SER A 369 13.54 12.26 -6.72
CA SER A 369 13.74 12.62 -8.13
C SER A 369 12.69 13.60 -8.67
N THR A 370 11.56 13.74 -7.97
CA THR A 370 10.47 14.67 -8.32
C THR A 370 10.79 16.13 -8.00
N ASP A 371 11.80 16.40 -7.18
CA ASP A 371 12.19 17.76 -6.79
C ASP A 371 12.41 18.67 -7.99
N LEU A 372 13.12 18.18 -9.01
CA LEU A 372 13.42 18.98 -10.20
C LEU A 372 12.15 19.37 -10.96
N ALA A 373 11.18 18.44 -11.08
CA ALA A 373 9.89 18.74 -11.70
C ALA A 373 9.08 19.75 -10.85
N VAL A 374 9.09 19.61 -9.52
CA VAL A 374 8.43 20.57 -8.62
C VAL A 374 9.02 21.97 -8.80
N ILE A 375 10.36 22.10 -8.84
CA ILE A 375 11.02 23.38 -9.11
C ILE A 375 10.62 23.93 -10.47
N CYS A 376 10.63 23.12 -11.52
CA CYS A 376 10.25 23.58 -12.86
C CYS A 376 8.79 24.01 -12.94
N ALA A 377 7.87 23.32 -12.27
CA ALA A 377 6.47 23.71 -12.18
C ALA A 377 6.30 25.03 -11.42
N LEU A 378 7.01 25.20 -10.29
CA LEU A 378 7.02 26.45 -9.52
C LEU A 378 7.54 27.65 -10.33
N LEU A 379 8.64 27.48 -11.05
CA LEU A 379 9.22 28.51 -11.90
C LEU A 379 8.31 28.85 -13.06
N SER A 380 7.73 27.85 -13.71
CA SER A 380 6.75 28.03 -14.79
C SER A 380 5.53 28.84 -14.32
N SER A 381 5.01 28.56 -13.13
CA SER A 381 3.90 29.33 -12.56
C SER A 381 4.32 30.73 -12.07
N TYR A 382 5.57 30.87 -11.59
CA TYR A 382 6.10 32.15 -11.13
C TYR A 382 6.27 33.16 -12.27
N GLU A 383 6.79 32.68 -13.41
CA GLU A 383 7.04 33.47 -14.64
C GLU A 383 5.80 33.53 -15.55
N ASP A 384 4.73 32.78 -15.23
CA ASP A 384 3.57 32.55 -16.10
C ASP A 384 3.96 32.11 -17.52
N ASN A 385 5.02 31.29 -17.61
CA ASN A 385 5.59 30.80 -18.86
C ASN A 385 5.50 29.26 -18.90
N PRO A 386 4.72 28.68 -19.84
CA PRO A 386 4.55 27.24 -19.94
C PRO A 386 5.83 26.51 -20.33
N LEU A 387 6.04 25.30 -19.76
CA LEU A 387 7.09 24.39 -20.17
C LEU A 387 6.74 23.66 -21.47
N PRO A 388 7.75 23.26 -22.30
CA PRO A 388 7.48 22.43 -23.48
C PRO A 388 6.76 21.12 -23.13
N LYS A 389 5.77 20.70 -23.92
CA LYS A 389 4.97 19.49 -23.69
C LYS A 389 5.78 18.20 -23.62
N ASN A 390 6.84 18.10 -24.42
CA ASN A 390 7.56 16.85 -24.66
C ASN A 390 8.82 16.74 -23.79
N ILE A 391 8.84 17.41 -22.62
CA ILE A 391 9.96 17.38 -21.69
C ILE A 391 9.54 16.82 -20.33
N CYS A 392 10.41 15.99 -19.74
CA CYS A 392 10.24 15.51 -18.38
C CYS A 392 11.52 15.65 -17.56
N PHE A 393 11.43 15.45 -16.26
CA PHE A 393 12.46 15.78 -15.31
C PHE A 393 12.73 14.63 -14.34
N ALA A 394 14.00 14.38 -14.01
CA ALA A 394 14.39 13.45 -12.95
C ALA A 394 15.66 13.93 -12.25
N GLY A 395 15.53 14.44 -11.02
CA GLY A 395 16.67 14.92 -10.24
C GLY A 395 16.28 15.30 -8.84
N GLU A 396 17.06 14.90 -7.85
CA GLU A 396 16.97 15.42 -6.49
C GLU A 396 17.67 16.77 -6.44
N VAL A 397 17.12 17.72 -5.68
CA VAL A 397 17.74 19.05 -5.53
C VAL A 397 18.27 19.22 -4.11
N GLY A 398 19.58 19.46 -4.01
CA GLY A 398 20.25 19.73 -2.73
C GLY A 398 20.15 21.21 -2.31
N LEU A 399 20.44 21.49 -1.03
CA LEU A 399 20.34 22.82 -0.43
C LEU A 399 21.28 23.87 -1.05
N ASN A 400 22.31 23.43 -1.77
CA ASN A 400 23.20 24.33 -2.49
C ASN A 400 22.73 24.64 -3.92
N GLY A 401 21.56 24.12 -4.32
CA GLY A 401 21.02 24.27 -5.66
C GLY A 401 21.62 23.28 -6.68
N GLU A 402 22.40 22.30 -6.22
CA GLU A 402 22.92 21.23 -7.06
C GLU A 402 21.83 20.20 -7.40
N ILE A 403 21.89 19.66 -8.62
CA ILE A 403 21.03 18.54 -9.05
C ILE A 403 21.79 17.24 -8.81
N ARG A 404 21.32 16.43 -7.87
CA ARG A 404 21.92 15.17 -7.47
C ARG A 404 21.49 14.02 -8.37
N ALA A 405 22.37 13.01 -8.47
CA ALA A 405 22.05 11.78 -9.17
C ALA A 405 20.89 11.03 -8.50
N VAL A 406 20.04 10.44 -9.33
CA VAL A 406 18.94 9.60 -8.88
C VAL A 406 19.17 8.15 -9.28
N ASN A 407 18.62 7.23 -8.50
CA ASN A 407 18.75 5.80 -8.77
C ASN A 407 17.96 5.38 -10.01
N ARG A 408 18.46 4.33 -10.71
CA ARG A 408 17.78 3.66 -11.83
C ARG A 408 17.37 4.63 -12.94
N ILE A 409 18.26 5.51 -13.29
CA ILE A 409 18.01 6.54 -14.30
C ILE A 409 17.63 5.94 -15.66
N GLU A 410 18.20 4.79 -16.03
CA GLU A 410 17.89 4.10 -17.28
C GLU A 410 16.41 3.70 -17.39
N GLN A 411 15.83 3.21 -16.29
CA GLN A 411 14.41 2.82 -16.27
C GLN A 411 13.49 4.05 -16.42
N ARG A 412 13.85 5.19 -15.83
CA ARG A 412 13.12 6.45 -15.97
C ARG A 412 13.19 6.99 -17.40
N ILE A 413 14.37 6.95 -18.00
CA ILE A 413 14.57 7.37 -19.40
C ILE A 413 13.77 6.45 -20.34
N ALA A 414 13.83 5.14 -20.13
CA ALA A 414 13.11 4.17 -20.95
C ALA A 414 11.58 4.36 -20.87
N GLU A 415 11.03 4.65 -19.68
CA GLU A 415 9.59 4.93 -19.54
C GLU A 415 9.21 6.26 -20.20
N ALA A 416 10.02 7.30 -20.05
CA ALA A 416 9.82 8.58 -20.73
C ALA A 416 9.81 8.42 -22.26
N GLN A 417 10.77 7.68 -22.81
CA GLN A 417 10.84 7.37 -24.23
C GLN A 417 9.64 6.57 -24.71
N LYS A 418 9.21 5.54 -23.95
CA LYS A 418 8.05 4.71 -24.28
C LYS A 418 6.75 5.52 -24.37
N LEU A 419 6.64 6.59 -23.59
CA LEU A 419 5.48 7.49 -23.55
C LEU A 419 5.59 8.66 -24.53
N GLY A 420 6.62 8.66 -25.39
CA GLY A 420 6.76 9.62 -26.49
C GLY A 420 7.37 10.97 -26.08
N PHE A 421 8.01 11.07 -24.90
CA PHE A 421 8.78 12.26 -24.56
C PHE A 421 10.03 12.40 -25.41
N GLU A 422 10.31 13.62 -25.85
CA GLU A 422 11.44 13.94 -26.71
C GLU A 422 12.68 14.29 -25.91
N LYS A 423 12.50 14.85 -24.70
CA LYS A 423 13.58 15.34 -23.86
C LYS A 423 13.37 14.94 -22.39
N ILE A 424 14.48 14.62 -21.73
CA ILE A 424 14.51 14.44 -20.27
C ILE A 424 15.69 15.23 -19.68
N ILE A 425 15.41 16.05 -18.65
CA ILE A 425 16.45 16.73 -17.90
C ILE A 425 16.79 15.90 -16.67
N VAL A 426 18.09 15.59 -16.53
CA VAL A 426 18.63 14.75 -15.45
C VAL A 426 19.87 15.38 -14.84
N SER A 427 20.32 14.84 -13.70
CA SER A 427 21.60 15.24 -13.12
C SER A 427 22.79 14.88 -14.00
N LYS A 428 23.77 15.79 -14.12
CA LYS A 428 25.04 15.55 -14.77
C LYS A 428 25.79 14.34 -14.15
N PHE A 429 25.58 14.10 -12.88
CA PHE A 429 26.22 12.99 -12.17
C PHE A 429 25.64 11.62 -12.53
N ASN A 430 24.48 11.56 -13.20
CA ASN A 430 23.93 10.33 -13.76
C ASN A 430 24.61 9.87 -15.06
N LYS A 431 25.39 10.71 -15.75
CA LYS A 431 26.02 10.38 -17.05
C LYS A 431 26.88 9.11 -17.04
N LYS A 432 27.43 8.74 -15.89
CA LYS A 432 28.24 7.52 -15.75
C LYS A 432 27.40 6.25 -15.56
N SER A 433 26.10 6.39 -15.35
CA SER A 433 25.19 5.29 -14.98
C SER A 433 24.36 4.78 -16.15
N PHE A 434 24.50 5.35 -17.36
CA PHE A 434 23.79 4.90 -18.55
C PHE A 434 24.54 5.30 -19.83
N ASP A 435 24.29 4.58 -20.94
CA ASP A 435 24.74 4.96 -22.25
C ASP A 435 23.69 5.81 -22.97
N PRO A 436 23.95 7.11 -23.24
CA PRO A 436 23.00 7.97 -23.94
C PRO A 436 22.59 7.46 -25.32
N LYS A 437 23.45 6.68 -25.98
CA LYS A 437 23.19 6.13 -27.31
C LYS A 437 22.20 4.98 -27.34
N ALA A 438 21.89 4.42 -26.14
CA ALA A 438 20.90 3.35 -26.00
C ALA A 438 19.46 3.87 -26.08
N PHE A 439 19.26 5.20 -26.06
CA PHE A 439 17.95 5.84 -26.03
C PHE A 439 17.78 6.79 -27.22
N SER A 440 16.55 6.85 -27.74
CA SER A 440 16.18 7.81 -28.80
C SER A 440 15.77 9.17 -28.25
N ILE A 441 15.43 9.25 -26.96
CA ILE A 441 15.11 10.50 -26.27
C ILE A 441 16.37 11.32 -26.00
N GLN A 442 16.29 12.65 -26.18
CA GLN A 442 17.40 13.55 -25.87
C GLN A 442 17.56 13.70 -24.34
N VAL A 443 18.72 13.27 -23.83
CA VAL A 443 19.05 13.40 -22.40
C VAL A 443 19.88 14.67 -22.18
N ILE A 444 19.31 15.65 -21.48
CA ILE A 444 19.94 16.91 -21.10
C ILE A 444 20.43 16.78 -19.66
N ALA A 445 21.74 16.84 -19.48
CA ALA A 445 22.37 16.62 -18.17
C ALA A 445 22.89 17.94 -17.60
N LEU A 446 22.28 18.39 -16.51
CA LEU A 446 22.56 19.66 -15.83
C LEU A 446 23.06 19.44 -14.40
N SER A 447 23.77 20.44 -13.86
CA SER A 447 24.40 20.35 -12.54
C SER A 447 23.65 21.13 -11.47
N ARG A 448 22.97 22.20 -11.88
CA ARG A 448 22.41 23.22 -10.98
C ARG A 448 21.05 23.71 -11.46
N VAL A 449 20.26 24.24 -10.53
CA VAL A 449 18.92 24.77 -10.80
C VAL A 449 18.96 26.03 -11.68
N ASP A 450 19.98 26.85 -11.54
CA ASP A 450 20.20 28.04 -12.40
C ASP A 450 20.42 27.66 -13.87
N GLU A 451 21.16 26.59 -14.15
CA GLU A 451 21.32 26.05 -15.51
C GLU A 451 19.97 25.58 -16.09
N VAL A 452 19.11 24.99 -15.24
CA VAL A 452 17.77 24.53 -15.69
C VAL A 452 16.89 25.74 -16.05
N TYR A 453 16.93 26.79 -15.24
CA TYR A 453 16.21 28.03 -15.54
C TYR A 453 16.63 28.62 -16.88
N GLN A 454 17.93 28.80 -17.11
CA GLN A 454 18.47 29.30 -18.38
C GLN A 454 18.15 28.42 -19.61
N GLN A 455 17.93 27.11 -19.40
CA GLN A 455 17.60 26.17 -20.45
C GLN A 455 16.12 26.21 -20.86
N LEU A 456 15.25 26.62 -19.94
CA LEU A 456 13.80 26.49 -20.11
C LEU A 456 13.08 27.83 -20.31
N PHE A 457 13.63 28.91 -19.73
CA PHE A 457 13.07 30.26 -19.71
C PHE A 457 14.05 31.28 -20.34
#